data_b47114c4dcc0574bb8a78c7447b62644
#
_entry.id   b47114c4dcc0574bb8a78c7447b62644
#
_cell.length_a   1.000
_cell.length_b   1.000
_cell.length_c   1.000
_cell.angle_alpha   90.00
_cell.angle_beta   90.00
_cell.angle_gamma   90.00
#
_symmetry.space_group_name_H-M   'P 1'
#
loop_
_entity.id
_entity.type
_entity.pdbx_description
1 polymer ?
#
loop_
_entity_poly.entity_id
_entity_poly.type
_entity_poly.pdbx_seq_one_letter_code
_entity_poly.pdbx_strand_id
1 'polypeptide(L)'
;INTSEAVLDGMKSNKKKVDKSHLKYRLRYSQDAALKNNVTQEETRWPFFNPEKDLATGVWYWQYGYVNETGKTQWSSVLQFTVKANPDKFCPPSFKTMQANLSKNHPRILVQKDQWADFMKSCRSKAEYQWYLEKAKKVLKTPMQSVNDINTKLAAGLKSEMQRNAMLTRESRRIIDNEESNVELLIRAYLLTQDTQYSKEAIKRILEMVSWDENENVKGDFNASTMLSLSSLAYDSFYNLLDEPQKQTLLKEIKKRGSEFYASYNNHLENHIADNHVWQMT
;
A
#
# COMPACT_ATOMS: atom_id res chain seq x y z
N ILE A 1 1.03 -8.89 -20.67
CA ILE A 1 -0.02 -9.09 -21.71
C ILE A 1 -0.21 -7.75 -22.38
N ASN A 2 0.34 -7.58 -23.59
CA ASN A 2 0.02 -6.39 -24.38
C ASN A 2 -1.47 -6.41 -24.68
N THR A 3 -2.22 -5.50 -24.12
CA THR A 3 -3.56 -5.17 -24.62
C THR A 3 -3.40 -4.86 -26.10
N SER A 4 -4.19 -5.52 -26.96
CA SER A 4 -4.04 -5.34 -28.39
C SER A 4 -4.16 -3.85 -28.75
N GLU A 5 -3.36 -3.36 -29.70
CA GLU A 5 -3.39 -1.97 -30.16
C GLU A 5 -4.82 -1.50 -30.50
N ALA A 6 -5.67 -2.41 -30.98
CA ALA A 6 -7.08 -2.13 -31.25
C ALA A 6 -7.87 -1.71 -30.00
N VAL A 7 -7.58 -2.25 -28.83
CA VAL A 7 -8.22 -1.83 -27.56
C VAL A 7 -7.69 -0.46 -27.15
N LEU A 8 -6.39 -0.21 -27.35
CA LEU A 8 -5.76 1.08 -27.03
C LEU A 8 -6.21 2.19 -28.01
N ASP A 9 -6.40 1.89 -29.28
CA ASP A 9 -6.90 2.86 -30.28
C ASP A 9 -8.38 3.21 -30.08
N GLY A 10 -9.20 2.24 -29.72
CA GLY A 10 -10.58 2.49 -29.30
C GLY A 10 -10.68 3.39 -28.06
N MET A 11 -9.67 3.33 -27.18
CA MET A 11 -9.58 4.18 -26.00
C MET A 11 -9.08 5.59 -26.29
N LYS A 12 -8.24 5.79 -27.31
CA LYS A 12 -7.72 7.11 -27.70
C LYS A 12 -8.73 7.94 -28.48
N SER A 13 -9.62 7.30 -29.25
CA SER A 13 -10.58 7.99 -30.12
C SER A 13 -11.79 8.55 -29.38
N ASN A 14 -12.13 8.04 -28.20
CA ASN A 14 -13.21 8.55 -27.37
C ASN A 14 -12.66 9.12 -26.08
N LYS A 15 -12.69 10.44 -25.91
CA LYS A 15 -12.37 11.15 -24.65
C LYS A 15 -13.35 10.82 -23.49
N LYS A 16 -14.27 9.88 -23.64
CA LYS A 16 -15.05 9.32 -22.56
C LYS A 16 -14.16 8.33 -21.79
N LYS A 17 -14.00 8.52 -20.49
CA LYS A 17 -13.44 7.49 -19.61
C LYS A 17 -14.25 6.21 -19.86
N VAL A 18 -13.62 5.23 -20.50
CA VAL A 18 -14.24 3.90 -20.66
C VAL A 18 -14.28 3.29 -19.27
N ASP A 19 -15.48 2.99 -18.81
CA ASP A 19 -15.65 2.21 -17.58
C ASP A 19 -15.12 0.80 -17.83
N LYS A 20 -13.97 0.50 -17.25
CA LYS A 20 -13.29 -0.80 -17.38
C LYS A 20 -13.72 -1.80 -16.30
N SER A 21 -14.59 -1.41 -15.39
CA SER A 21 -15.07 -2.28 -14.30
C SER A 21 -15.79 -3.54 -14.79
N HIS A 22 -16.25 -3.51 -16.04
CA HIS A 22 -16.93 -4.63 -16.69
C HIS A 22 -16.02 -5.52 -17.54
N LEU A 23 -14.75 -5.17 -17.71
CA LEU A 23 -13.82 -6.01 -18.47
C LEU A 23 -13.57 -7.32 -17.73
N LYS A 24 -13.84 -8.42 -18.41
CA LYS A 24 -13.55 -9.76 -17.94
C LYS A 24 -12.61 -10.43 -18.92
N TYR A 25 -11.58 -11.04 -18.35
CA TYR A 25 -10.63 -11.83 -19.11
C TYR A 25 -10.85 -13.29 -18.82
N ARG A 26 -10.62 -14.14 -19.83
CA ARG A 26 -10.61 -15.59 -19.68
C ARG A 26 -9.24 -16.12 -20.06
N LEU A 27 -8.80 -17.09 -19.32
CA LEU A 27 -7.60 -17.87 -19.57
C LEU A 27 -8.00 -19.33 -19.70
N ARG A 28 -7.41 -20.02 -20.66
CA ARG A 28 -7.50 -21.48 -20.71
C ARG A 28 -6.13 -22.08 -20.98
N TYR A 29 -5.84 -23.20 -20.35
CA TYR A 29 -4.56 -23.85 -20.47
C TYR A 29 -4.68 -25.38 -20.30
N SER A 30 -3.79 -26.11 -20.97
CA SER A 30 -3.71 -27.57 -20.97
C SER A 30 -2.33 -28.02 -21.45
N GLN A 31 -1.98 -29.27 -21.23
CA GLN A 31 -0.86 -29.92 -21.89
C GLN A 31 -1.23 -30.45 -23.31
N ASP A 32 -2.49 -30.35 -23.71
CA ASP A 32 -2.94 -30.66 -25.07
C ASP A 32 -2.81 -29.41 -25.96
N ALA A 33 -1.97 -29.53 -27.03
CA ALA A 33 -1.72 -28.45 -27.97
C ALA A 33 -2.99 -27.93 -28.67
N ALA A 34 -3.99 -28.78 -28.83
CA ALA A 34 -5.27 -28.40 -29.43
C ALA A 34 -6.25 -27.76 -28.45
N LEU A 35 -5.91 -27.68 -27.15
CA LEU A 35 -6.75 -27.20 -26.07
C LEU A 35 -8.15 -27.84 -26.07
N LYS A 36 -8.22 -29.15 -26.30
CA LYS A 36 -9.45 -29.95 -26.31
C LYS A 36 -9.61 -30.86 -25.10
N ASN A 37 -8.49 -31.40 -24.59
CA ASN A 37 -8.47 -32.35 -23.50
C ASN A 37 -7.87 -31.72 -22.23
N ASN A 38 -8.43 -32.07 -21.07
CA ASN A 38 -7.96 -31.60 -19.76
C ASN A 38 -7.71 -30.09 -19.69
N VAL A 39 -8.62 -29.31 -20.29
CA VAL A 39 -8.50 -27.86 -20.35
C VAL A 39 -9.01 -27.28 -19.05
N THR A 40 -8.14 -26.54 -18.36
CA THR A 40 -8.56 -25.64 -17.29
C THR A 40 -8.93 -24.28 -17.87
N GLN A 41 -10.08 -23.74 -17.50
CA GLN A 41 -10.49 -22.40 -17.89
C GLN A 41 -10.83 -21.60 -16.67
N GLU A 42 -10.26 -20.39 -16.60
CA GLU A 42 -10.44 -19.44 -15.50
C GLU A 42 -10.96 -18.11 -16.02
N GLU A 43 -11.66 -17.39 -15.17
CA GLU A 43 -12.12 -16.03 -15.44
C GLU A 43 -11.51 -15.08 -14.42
N THR A 44 -10.96 -13.98 -14.88
CA THR A 44 -10.41 -12.93 -14.06
C THR A 44 -10.79 -11.57 -14.60
N ARG A 45 -10.93 -10.59 -13.73
CA ARG A 45 -11.08 -9.18 -14.12
C ARG A 45 -9.75 -8.47 -14.38
N TRP A 46 -8.63 -9.18 -14.13
CA TRP A 46 -7.30 -8.63 -14.24
C TRP A 46 -6.59 -9.09 -15.51
N PRO A 47 -5.73 -8.27 -16.13
CA PRO A 47 -4.93 -8.69 -17.27
C PRO A 47 -3.74 -9.59 -16.89
N PHE A 48 -3.84 -10.26 -15.75
CA PHE A 48 -2.88 -11.25 -15.27
C PHE A 48 -3.60 -12.37 -14.52
N PHE A 49 -2.95 -13.51 -14.44
CA PHE A 49 -3.45 -14.67 -13.72
C PHE A 49 -2.29 -15.46 -13.12
N ASN A 50 -2.46 -15.93 -11.91
CA ASN A 50 -1.53 -16.82 -11.23
C ASN A 50 -2.28 -18.09 -10.81
N PRO A 51 -1.92 -19.28 -11.32
CA PRO A 51 -2.55 -20.52 -10.92
C PRO A 51 -2.40 -20.77 -9.41
N GLU A 52 -3.48 -21.18 -8.76
CA GLU A 52 -3.45 -21.54 -7.33
C GLU A 52 -2.78 -22.89 -7.06
N LYS A 53 -2.61 -23.69 -8.10
CA LYS A 53 -2.03 -25.04 -8.01
C LYS A 53 -0.78 -25.13 -8.85
N ASP A 54 0.19 -25.90 -8.39
CA ASP A 54 1.37 -26.25 -9.16
C ASP A 54 0.98 -26.88 -10.49
N LEU A 55 1.58 -26.42 -11.56
CA LEU A 55 1.45 -27.03 -12.87
C LEU A 55 2.42 -28.22 -12.99
N ALA A 56 1.96 -29.33 -13.57
CA ALA A 56 2.80 -30.50 -13.84
C ALA A 56 3.95 -30.15 -14.79
N THR A 57 5.07 -30.85 -14.63
CA THR A 57 6.21 -30.75 -15.56
C THR A 57 5.82 -31.09 -17.00
N GLY A 58 6.32 -30.33 -17.96
CA GLY A 58 6.05 -30.53 -19.38
C GLY A 58 5.68 -29.26 -20.10
N VAL A 59 5.30 -29.41 -21.37
CA VAL A 59 4.84 -28.31 -22.21
C VAL A 59 3.39 -28.03 -21.94
N TRP A 60 3.09 -26.76 -21.77
CA TRP A 60 1.75 -26.25 -21.57
C TRP A 60 1.38 -25.30 -22.70
N TYR A 61 0.14 -25.41 -23.16
CA TYR A 61 -0.46 -24.53 -24.18
C TYR A 61 -1.55 -23.71 -23.55
N TRP A 62 -1.66 -22.46 -23.93
CA TRP A 62 -2.59 -21.55 -23.30
C TRP A 62 -3.08 -20.47 -24.26
N GLN A 63 -4.23 -19.95 -23.97
CA GLN A 63 -4.82 -18.78 -24.64
C GLN A 63 -5.40 -17.85 -23.58
N TYR A 64 -5.38 -16.60 -23.89
CA TYR A 64 -6.14 -15.59 -23.15
C TYR A 64 -7.19 -14.98 -24.08
N GLY A 65 -8.23 -14.40 -23.47
CA GLY A 65 -9.26 -13.70 -24.23
C GLY A 65 -9.96 -12.67 -23.36
N TYR A 66 -10.64 -11.75 -24.00
CA TYR A 66 -11.56 -10.85 -23.32
C TYR A 66 -13.01 -11.22 -23.62
N VAL A 67 -13.87 -11.00 -22.67
CA VAL A 67 -15.32 -11.24 -22.80
C VAL A 67 -15.95 -9.94 -23.26
N ASN A 68 -16.58 -9.96 -24.44
CA ASN A 68 -17.29 -8.80 -24.96
C ASN A 68 -18.66 -8.60 -24.28
N GLU A 69 -19.35 -7.51 -24.61
CA GLU A 69 -20.66 -7.17 -24.06
C GLU A 69 -21.74 -8.26 -24.29
N THR A 70 -21.58 -9.11 -25.31
CA THR A 70 -22.49 -10.23 -25.58
C THR A 70 -22.11 -11.50 -24.83
N GLY A 71 -21.09 -11.47 -23.96
CA GLY A 71 -20.58 -12.63 -23.22
C GLY A 71 -19.69 -13.56 -24.04
N LYS A 72 -19.42 -13.26 -25.32
CA LYS A 72 -18.55 -14.05 -26.19
C LYS A 72 -17.09 -13.69 -25.94
N THR A 73 -16.25 -14.73 -25.83
CA THR A 73 -14.80 -14.55 -25.66
C THR A 73 -14.09 -14.48 -27.00
N GLN A 74 -13.30 -13.43 -27.17
CA GLN A 74 -12.36 -13.32 -28.28
C GLN A 74 -11.01 -13.84 -27.81
N TRP A 75 -10.59 -14.97 -28.37
CA TRP A 75 -9.36 -15.67 -27.97
C TRP A 75 -8.14 -15.20 -28.77
N SER A 76 -6.98 -15.18 -28.12
CA SER A 76 -5.67 -15.04 -28.75
C SER A 76 -5.31 -16.27 -29.59
N SER A 77 -4.20 -16.22 -30.33
CA SER A 77 -3.52 -17.43 -30.79
C SER A 77 -3.11 -18.29 -29.62
N VAL A 78 -2.88 -19.59 -29.87
CA VAL A 78 -2.33 -20.50 -28.85
C VAL A 78 -0.87 -20.15 -28.59
N LEU A 79 -0.52 -19.99 -27.34
CA LEU A 79 0.84 -19.75 -26.85
C LEU A 79 1.33 -21.00 -26.10
N GLN A 80 2.63 -21.13 -25.89
CA GLN A 80 3.19 -22.24 -25.13
C GLN A 80 4.28 -21.80 -24.16
N PHE A 81 4.46 -22.57 -23.10
CA PHE A 81 5.59 -22.49 -22.18
C PHE A 81 5.94 -23.88 -21.64
N THR A 82 7.09 -24.02 -21.02
CA THR A 82 7.54 -25.30 -20.45
C THR A 82 7.75 -25.16 -18.94
N VAL A 83 7.11 -26.04 -18.18
CA VAL A 83 7.42 -26.25 -16.77
C VAL A 83 8.54 -27.28 -16.67
N LYS A 84 9.71 -26.85 -16.19
CA LYS A 84 10.89 -27.72 -16.01
C LYS A 84 10.69 -28.66 -14.83
N ALA A 85 11.46 -29.74 -14.78
CA ALA A 85 11.57 -30.55 -13.58
C ALA A 85 12.18 -29.71 -12.45
N ASN A 86 11.63 -29.79 -11.26
CA ASN A 86 12.03 -29.02 -10.07
C ASN A 86 12.09 -27.49 -10.31
N PRO A 87 10.98 -26.86 -10.73
CA PRO A 87 10.93 -25.43 -10.90
C PRO A 87 11.03 -24.75 -9.54
N ASP A 88 11.57 -23.54 -9.52
CA ASP A 88 11.42 -22.67 -8.35
C ASP A 88 9.93 -22.44 -8.08
N LYS A 89 9.52 -22.73 -6.86
CA LYS A 89 8.11 -22.61 -6.49
C LYS A 89 7.87 -21.25 -5.84
N PHE A 90 6.96 -20.49 -6.41
CA PHE A 90 6.40 -19.32 -5.79
C PHE A 90 4.94 -19.62 -5.41
N CYS A 91 4.74 -20.11 -4.19
CA CYS A 91 3.41 -20.34 -3.64
C CYS A 91 3.16 -19.33 -2.50
N PRO A 92 2.51 -18.21 -2.77
CA PRO A 92 2.13 -17.32 -1.69
C PRO A 92 1.20 -18.07 -0.73
N PRO A 93 1.39 -17.93 0.58
CA PRO A 93 0.52 -18.59 1.53
C PRO A 93 -0.93 -18.10 1.36
N SER A 94 -1.90 -18.97 1.58
CA SER A 94 -3.29 -18.55 1.57
C SER A 94 -3.54 -17.45 2.60
N PHE A 95 -4.52 -16.57 2.36
CA PHE A 95 -4.88 -15.54 3.32
C PHE A 95 -5.16 -16.10 4.72
N LYS A 96 -5.82 -17.26 4.79
CA LYS A 96 -6.07 -17.97 6.06
C LYS A 96 -4.77 -18.36 6.77
N THR A 97 -3.78 -18.87 6.03
CA THR A 97 -2.47 -19.21 6.57
C THR A 97 -1.71 -17.97 7.02
N MET A 98 -1.72 -16.90 6.22
CA MET A 98 -1.11 -15.63 6.60
C MET A 98 -1.74 -15.09 7.89
N GLN A 99 -3.06 -15.05 7.96
CA GLN A 99 -3.81 -14.59 9.13
C GLN A 99 -3.54 -15.42 10.39
N ALA A 100 -3.43 -16.75 10.25
CA ALA A 100 -3.12 -17.66 11.37
C ALA A 100 -1.69 -17.45 11.90
N ASN A 101 -0.75 -17.07 11.02
CA ASN A 101 0.66 -16.84 11.39
C ASN A 101 0.95 -15.42 11.91
N LEU A 102 -0.01 -14.48 11.78
CA LEU A 102 0.16 -13.16 12.38
C LEU A 102 0.14 -13.26 13.90
N SER A 103 1.17 -12.71 14.54
CA SER A 103 1.21 -12.56 16.00
C SER A 103 -0.02 -11.77 16.48
N LYS A 104 -0.66 -12.26 17.54
CA LYS A 104 -1.74 -11.53 18.23
C LYS A 104 -1.22 -10.51 19.24
N ASN A 105 0.07 -10.60 19.56
CA ASN A 105 0.73 -9.71 20.51
C ASN A 105 1.34 -8.50 19.81
N HIS A 106 1.36 -7.37 20.48
CA HIS A 106 1.97 -6.13 20.03
C HIS A 106 3.23 -5.80 20.83
N PRO A 107 4.26 -5.21 20.20
CA PRO A 107 4.39 -4.86 18.79
C PRO A 107 4.62 -6.10 17.90
N ARG A 108 4.38 -5.94 16.59
CA ARG A 108 4.54 -7.02 15.60
C ARG A 108 4.94 -6.55 14.19
N ILE A 109 4.95 -5.23 13.92
CA ILE A 109 5.31 -4.68 12.60
C ILE A 109 6.83 -4.54 12.48
N LEU A 110 7.45 -3.69 13.30
CA LEU A 110 8.92 -3.48 13.26
C LEU A 110 9.69 -4.53 14.03
N VAL A 111 9.14 -5.03 15.12
CA VAL A 111 9.73 -6.06 15.97
C VAL A 111 8.61 -6.86 16.60
N GLN A 112 8.75 -8.18 16.64
CA GLN A 112 7.78 -9.02 17.31
C GLN A 112 7.98 -8.99 18.82
N LYS A 113 6.90 -9.08 19.59
CA LYS A 113 6.87 -8.95 21.04
C LYS A 113 7.86 -9.89 21.73
N ASP A 114 7.92 -11.13 21.29
CA ASP A 114 8.81 -12.17 21.83
C ASP A 114 10.29 -11.97 21.49
N GLN A 115 10.58 -11.26 20.40
CA GLN A 115 11.93 -10.95 19.93
C GLN A 115 12.44 -9.57 20.40
N TRP A 116 11.60 -8.79 21.08
CA TRP A 116 11.91 -7.39 21.39
C TRP A 116 13.13 -7.22 22.31
N ALA A 117 13.28 -8.07 23.32
CA ALA A 117 14.42 -7.99 24.23
C ALA A 117 15.77 -8.25 23.51
N ASP A 118 15.81 -9.26 22.64
CA ASP A 118 17.00 -9.59 21.85
C ASP A 118 17.28 -8.52 20.80
N PHE A 119 16.25 -7.98 20.17
CA PHE A 119 16.36 -6.83 19.27
C PHE A 119 17.02 -5.63 19.96
N MET A 120 16.52 -5.21 21.12
CA MET A 120 17.12 -4.09 21.87
C MET A 120 18.57 -4.36 22.22
N LYS A 121 18.89 -5.57 22.66
CA LYS A 121 20.27 -5.97 23.00
C LYS A 121 21.18 -5.89 21.78
N SER A 122 20.73 -6.42 20.64
CA SER A 122 21.51 -6.43 19.40
C SER A 122 21.75 -5.03 18.83
N CYS A 123 20.77 -4.12 18.98
CA CYS A 123 20.87 -2.76 18.48
C CYS A 123 21.87 -1.90 19.24
N ARG A 124 22.08 -2.15 20.55
CA ARG A 124 22.97 -1.34 21.40
C ARG A 124 24.43 -1.27 20.92
N SER A 125 24.88 -2.31 20.22
CA SER A 125 26.23 -2.39 19.66
C SER A 125 26.39 -1.75 18.28
N LYS A 126 25.29 -1.27 17.68
CA LYS A 126 25.30 -0.67 16.35
C LYS A 126 25.63 0.82 16.42
N ALA A 127 26.37 1.30 15.42
CA ALA A 127 26.78 2.71 15.36
C ALA A 127 25.57 3.67 15.30
N GLU A 128 24.49 3.23 14.63
CA GLU A 128 23.26 3.99 14.44
C GLU A 128 22.46 4.15 15.74
N TYR A 129 22.68 3.32 16.75
CA TYR A 129 21.91 3.35 18.01
C TYR A 129 21.96 4.72 18.66
N GLN A 130 23.15 5.26 18.87
CA GLN A 130 23.32 6.57 19.50
C GLN A 130 22.76 7.70 18.62
N TRP A 131 22.94 7.59 17.30
CA TRP A 131 22.41 8.55 16.35
C TRP A 131 20.88 8.66 16.45
N TYR A 132 20.16 7.52 16.50
CA TYR A 132 18.70 7.52 16.68
C TYR A 132 18.28 8.18 17.98
N LEU A 133 18.94 7.86 19.10
CA LEU A 133 18.61 8.43 20.41
C LEU A 133 18.88 9.94 20.46
N GLU A 134 19.96 10.40 19.89
CA GLU A 134 20.28 11.84 19.84
C GLU A 134 19.26 12.60 18.98
N LYS A 135 18.88 12.05 17.85
CA LYS A 135 17.83 12.65 16.99
C LYS A 135 16.48 12.68 17.72
N ALA A 136 16.07 11.58 18.34
CA ALA A 136 14.82 11.51 19.10
C ALA A 136 14.80 12.52 20.28
N LYS A 137 15.91 12.67 21.00
CA LYS A 137 16.05 13.70 22.07
C LYS A 137 15.87 15.12 21.54
N LYS A 138 16.32 15.40 20.30
CA LYS A 138 16.08 16.70 19.65
C LYS A 138 14.59 16.88 19.35
N VAL A 139 13.91 15.86 18.85
CA VAL A 139 12.47 15.89 18.57
C VAL A 139 11.65 16.21 19.81
N LEU A 140 12.02 15.67 21.00
CA LEU A 140 11.34 15.99 22.27
C LEU A 140 11.36 17.49 22.62
N LYS A 141 12.33 18.23 22.08
CA LYS A 141 12.51 19.67 22.30
C LYS A 141 11.98 20.52 21.13
N THR A 142 11.61 19.88 20.03
CA THR A 142 11.13 20.57 18.82
C THR A 142 9.61 20.73 18.91
N PRO A 143 9.09 21.97 18.81
CA PRO A 143 7.65 22.18 18.74
C PRO A 143 7.05 21.37 17.60
N MET A 144 5.88 20.80 17.84
CA MET A 144 5.12 20.15 16.79
C MET A 144 4.61 21.18 15.79
N GLN A 145 4.73 20.87 14.51
CA GLN A 145 4.07 21.65 13.47
C GLN A 145 2.57 21.35 13.43
N SER A 146 1.79 22.32 12.97
CA SER A 146 0.34 22.21 12.85
C SER A 146 -0.14 22.58 11.45
N VAL A 147 -1.40 22.35 11.15
CA VAL A 147 -2.01 22.78 9.89
C VAL A 147 -1.95 24.30 9.71
N ASN A 148 -1.84 25.08 10.78
CA ASN A 148 -1.71 26.53 10.75
C ASN A 148 -0.33 26.98 10.22
N ASP A 149 0.66 26.08 10.20
CA ASP A 149 2.00 26.33 9.64
C ASP A 149 2.02 26.15 8.12
N ILE A 150 0.91 25.76 7.50
CA ILE A 150 0.76 25.70 6.04
C ILE A 150 0.76 27.14 5.50
N ASN A 151 1.71 27.47 4.65
CA ASN A 151 1.81 28.79 4.07
C ASN A 151 0.80 29.00 2.92
N THR A 152 -0.45 29.28 3.29
CA THR A 152 -1.54 29.52 2.34
C THR A 152 -1.33 30.76 1.46
N LYS A 153 -0.49 31.70 1.89
CA LYS A 153 -0.16 32.91 1.12
C LYS A 153 0.54 32.63 -0.19
N LEU A 154 1.28 31.51 -0.27
CA LEU A 154 1.92 31.07 -1.50
C LEU A 154 0.90 30.71 -2.60
N ALA A 155 -0.28 30.28 -2.23
CA ALA A 155 -1.36 29.95 -3.16
C ALA A 155 -2.19 31.18 -3.56
N ALA A 156 -2.26 32.22 -2.73
CA ALA A 156 -3.16 33.36 -2.91
C ALA A 156 -2.91 34.17 -4.20
N GLY A 157 -1.65 34.23 -4.69
CA GLY A 157 -1.29 34.94 -5.91
C GLY A 157 -1.49 34.15 -7.21
N LEU A 158 -1.88 32.86 -7.14
CA LEU A 158 -1.99 31.99 -8.29
C LEU A 158 -3.39 32.10 -8.94
N LYS A 159 -3.44 32.29 -10.26
CA LYS A 159 -4.68 32.48 -11.03
C LYS A 159 -5.47 31.19 -11.18
N SER A 160 -4.82 30.07 -11.38
CA SER A 160 -5.45 28.76 -11.62
C SER A 160 -5.75 28.05 -10.31
N GLU A 161 -6.97 27.53 -10.20
CA GLU A 161 -7.37 26.68 -9.06
C GLU A 161 -6.48 25.44 -8.95
N MET A 162 -6.13 24.82 -10.09
CA MET A 162 -5.22 23.67 -10.11
C MET A 162 -3.86 24.02 -9.52
N GLN A 163 -3.30 25.20 -9.85
CA GLN A 163 -2.02 25.66 -9.31
C GLN A 163 -2.11 25.95 -7.80
N ARG A 164 -3.21 26.55 -7.34
CA ARG A 164 -3.47 26.77 -5.91
C ARG A 164 -3.52 25.46 -5.15
N ASN A 165 -4.29 24.49 -5.64
CA ASN A 165 -4.41 23.17 -5.01
C ASN A 165 -3.07 22.43 -4.99
N ALA A 166 -2.31 22.47 -6.08
CA ALA A 166 -0.96 21.88 -6.13
C ALA A 166 0.00 22.51 -5.11
N MET A 167 -0.07 23.83 -4.94
CA MET A 167 0.77 24.53 -3.95
C MET A 167 0.37 24.18 -2.52
N LEU A 168 -0.93 24.12 -2.21
CA LEU A 168 -1.40 23.73 -0.89
C LEU A 168 -1.05 22.27 -0.56
N THR A 169 -1.19 21.37 -1.53
CA THR A 169 -0.77 19.97 -1.41
C THR A 169 0.74 19.89 -1.11
N ARG A 170 1.56 20.67 -1.80
CA ARG A 170 3.01 20.70 -1.56
C ARG A 170 3.36 21.20 -0.15
N GLU A 171 2.70 22.28 0.30
CA GLU A 171 2.94 22.84 1.63
C GLU A 171 2.46 21.89 2.75
N SER A 172 1.28 21.29 2.59
CA SER A 172 0.82 20.28 3.54
C SER A 172 1.75 19.05 3.58
N ARG A 173 2.24 18.61 2.42
CA ARG A 173 3.21 17.52 2.32
C ARG A 173 4.48 17.80 3.12
N ARG A 174 5.02 19.00 3.01
CA ARG A 174 6.23 19.42 3.74
C ARG A 174 6.06 19.27 5.27
N ILE A 175 4.90 19.64 5.79
CA ILE A 175 4.60 19.54 7.23
C ILE A 175 4.40 18.09 7.64
N ILE A 176 3.66 17.32 6.85
CA ILE A 176 3.42 15.90 7.12
C ILE A 176 4.71 15.11 7.08
N ASP A 177 5.60 15.32 6.10
CA ASP A 177 6.90 14.64 6.01
C ASP A 177 7.80 14.93 7.22
N ASN A 178 7.80 16.18 7.69
CA ASN A 178 8.56 16.54 8.87
C ASN A 178 8.02 15.83 10.12
N GLU A 179 6.70 15.84 10.32
CA GLU A 179 6.10 15.18 11.48
C GLU A 179 6.13 13.64 11.38
N GLU A 180 6.02 13.07 10.18
CA GLU A 180 6.27 11.64 9.92
C GLU A 180 7.65 11.24 10.42
N SER A 181 8.69 11.97 9.98
CA SER A 181 10.07 11.72 10.39
C SER A 181 10.25 11.84 11.91
N ASN A 182 9.61 12.83 12.54
CA ASN A 182 9.66 13.03 13.97
C ASN A 182 8.99 11.87 14.74
N VAL A 183 7.79 11.48 14.33
CA VAL A 183 7.04 10.40 14.99
C VAL A 183 7.75 9.06 14.80
N GLU A 184 8.27 8.76 13.61
CA GLU A 184 9.05 7.55 13.37
C GLU A 184 10.30 7.46 14.25
N LEU A 185 11.05 8.57 14.40
CA LEU A 185 12.20 8.62 15.27
C LEU A 185 11.83 8.32 16.74
N LEU A 186 10.72 8.87 17.20
CA LEU A 186 10.21 8.63 18.56
C LEU A 186 9.75 7.18 18.76
N ILE A 187 9.05 6.59 17.76
CA ILE A 187 8.64 5.18 17.79
C ILE A 187 9.87 4.29 17.90
N ARG A 188 10.87 4.50 17.03
CA ARG A 188 12.10 3.71 17.03
C ARG A 188 12.88 3.88 18.35
N ALA A 189 12.97 5.10 18.87
CA ALA A 189 13.62 5.35 20.18
C ALA A 189 12.90 4.62 21.32
N TYR A 190 11.56 4.61 21.33
CA TYR A 190 10.79 3.82 22.28
C TYR A 190 11.07 2.31 22.14
N LEU A 191 11.03 1.78 20.91
CA LEU A 191 11.32 0.36 20.67
C LEU A 191 12.76 -0.04 21.06
N LEU A 192 13.72 0.89 20.97
CA LEU A 192 15.12 0.67 21.36
C LEU A 192 15.36 0.76 22.86
N THR A 193 14.54 1.51 23.62
CA THR A 193 14.83 1.86 25.01
C THR A 193 13.73 1.52 26.00
N GLN A 194 12.48 1.40 25.55
CA GLN A 194 11.25 1.35 26.34
C GLN A 194 11.01 2.62 27.20
N ASP A 195 11.71 3.70 26.92
CA ASP A 195 11.52 4.97 27.63
C ASP A 195 10.22 5.63 27.19
N THR A 196 9.30 5.78 28.14
CA THR A 196 7.93 6.26 27.88
C THR A 196 7.86 7.75 27.50
N GLN A 197 8.93 8.52 27.67
CA GLN A 197 8.93 9.91 27.17
C GLN A 197 8.77 9.97 25.65
N TYR A 198 9.39 9.02 24.93
CA TYR A 198 9.29 8.93 23.47
C TYR A 198 7.89 8.51 23.04
N SER A 199 7.30 7.51 23.68
CA SER A 199 5.95 7.06 23.34
C SER A 199 4.88 8.13 23.62
N LYS A 200 4.98 8.83 24.74
CA LYS A 200 4.04 9.91 25.08
C LYS A 200 4.05 11.03 24.04
N GLU A 201 5.23 11.48 23.63
CA GLU A 201 5.33 12.53 22.61
C GLU A 201 4.91 12.02 21.23
N ALA A 202 5.25 10.78 20.85
CA ALA A 202 4.82 10.19 19.59
C ALA A 202 3.29 10.05 19.52
N ILE A 203 2.66 9.55 20.58
CA ILE A 203 1.19 9.40 20.67
C ILE A 203 0.51 10.76 20.54
N LYS A 204 1.02 11.77 21.24
CA LYS A 204 0.48 13.14 21.15
C LYS A 204 0.54 13.64 19.71
N ARG A 205 1.69 13.51 19.02
CA ARG A 205 1.88 13.99 17.66
C ARG A 205 0.99 13.26 16.66
N ILE A 206 0.94 11.94 16.69
CA ILE A 206 0.11 11.20 15.73
C ILE A 206 -1.39 11.47 15.93
N LEU A 207 -1.87 11.60 17.15
CA LEU A 207 -3.28 11.95 17.41
C LEU A 207 -3.62 13.35 16.92
N GLU A 208 -2.70 14.30 17.06
CA GLU A 208 -2.85 15.65 16.49
C GLU A 208 -2.89 15.58 14.96
N MET A 209 -1.96 14.85 14.31
CA MET A 209 -1.97 14.67 12.84
C MET A 209 -3.28 14.06 12.34
N VAL A 210 -3.83 13.06 13.03
CA VAL A 210 -5.10 12.41 12.68
C VAL A 210 -6.29 13.37 12.82
N SER A 211 -6.18 14.41 13.63
CA SER A 211 -7.22 15.44 13.80
C SER A 211 -7.26 16.46 12.65
N TRP A 212 -6.25 16.51 11.80
CA TRP A 212 -6.16 17.50 10.73
C TRP A 212 -7.20 17.28 9.64
N ASP A 213 -7.83 18.37 9.19
CA ASP A 213 -8.84 18.33 8.13
C ASP A 213 -8.19 18.04 6.77
N GLU A 214 -8.59 16.95 6.18
CA GLU A 214 -8.11 16.50 4.88
C GLU A 214 -8.61 17.33 3.70
N ASN A 215 -9.81 17.88 3.83
CA ASN A 215 -10.46 18.55 2.72
C ASN A 215 -9.88 19.93 2.47
N GLU A 216 -9.41 20.60 3.51
CA GLU A 216 -8.92 21.96 3.42
C GLU A 216 -7.39 22.05 3.36
N ASN A 217 -6.70 21.36 4.24
CA ASN A 217 -5.27 21.58 4.47
C ASN A 217 -4.37 20.36 4.26
N VAL A 218 -4.93 19.14 4.25
CA VAL A 218 -4.17 17.89 4.17
C VAL A 218 -4.63 17.08 2.97
N LYS A 219 -4.26 17.52 1.77
CA LYS A 219 -4.69 16.89 0.51
C LYS A 219 -3.58 16.06 -0.11
N GLY A 220 -3.99 15.01 -0.82
CA GLY A 220 -3.14 14.23 -1.72
C GLY A 220 -2.89 12.80 -1.26
N ASP A 221 -2.66 11.94 -2.23
CA ASP A 221 -2.49 10.50 -2.03
C ASP A 221 -1.27 10.16 -1.16
N PHE A 222 -0.18 10.93 -1.30
CA PHE A 222 1.02 10.76 -0.46
C PHE A 222 0.73 11.03 1.01
N ASN A 223 -0.03 12.07 1.31
CA ASN A 223 -0.41 12.40 2.68
C ASN A 223 -1.29 11.30 3.27
N ALA A 224 -2.23 10.77 2.48
CA ALA A 224 -3.08 9.66 2.88
C ALA A 224 -2.28 8.38 3.17
N SER A 225 -1.28 8.08 2.33
CA SER A 225 -0.38 6.93 2.50
C SER A 225 0.44 7.07 3.79
N THR A 226 1.06 8.24 4.01
CA THR A 226 1.80 8.53 5.25
C THR A 226 0.91 8.37 6.48
N MET A 227 -0.31 8.90 6.47
CA MET A 227 -1.24 8.78 7.60
C MET A 227 -1.62 7.33 7.88
N LEU A 228 -1.85 6.51 6.84
CA LEU A 228 -2.13 5.08 7.00
C LEU A 228 -0.95 4.34 7.64
N SER A 229 0.25 4.52 7.07
CA SER A 229 1.47 3.86 7.54
C SER A 229 1.81 4.26 8.98
N LEU A 230 1.82 5.56 9.25
CA LEU A 230 2.21 6.09 10.55
C LEU A 230 1.20 5.74 11.66
N SER A 231 -0.10 5.81 11.35
CA SER A 231 -1.16 5.39 12.29
C SER A 231 -1.08 3.90 12.59
N SER A 232 -0.81 3.07 11.59
CA SER A 232 -0.63 1.62 11.76
C SER A 232 0.59 1.30 12.61
N LEU A 233 1.71 1.97 12.36
CA LEU A 233 2.95 1.79 13.10
C LEU A 233 2.81 2.24 14.55
N ALA A 234 2.16 3.39 14.80
CA ALA A 234 1.91 3.91 16.13
C ALA A 234 0.93 3.02 16.91
N TYR A 235 -0.17 2.58 16.26
CA TYR A 235 -1.12 1.65 16.86
C TYR A 235 -0.44 0.37 17.31
N ASP A 236 0.40 -0.22 16.46
CA ASP A 236 1.12 -1.45 16.78
C ASP A 236 2.15 -1.25 17.89
N SER A 237 3.01 -0.25 17.74
CA SER A 237 4.12 -0.02 18.67
C SER A 237 3.67 0.38 20.06
N PHE A 238 2.55 1.09 20.17
CA PHE A 238 2.05 1.63 21.43
C PHE A 238 0.77 0.96 21.94
N TYR A 239 0.35 -0.15 21.36
CA TYR A 239 -0.92 -0.82 21.65
C TYR A 239 -1.23 -0.97 23.16
N ASN A 240 -0.20 -1.33 23.95
CA ASN A 240 -0.33 -1.53 25.38
C ASN A 240 -0.22 -0.22 26.21
N LEU A 241 0.11 0.91 25.57
CA LEU A 241 0.21 2.23 26.18
C LEU A 241 -0.96 3.14 25.85
N LEU A 242 -1.64 2.86 24.73
CA LEU A 242 -2.82 3.61 24.29
C LEU A 242 -4.02 3.29 25.19
N ASP A 243 -4.75 4.32 25.57
CA ASP A 243 -6.08 4.14 26.14
C ASP A 243 -7.12 3.77 25.05
N GLU A 244 -8.32 3.40 25.43
CA GLU A 244 -9.32 2.92 24.48
C GLU A 244 -9.76 4.01 23.48
N PRO A 245 -10.04 5.27 23.88
CA PRO A 245 -10.31 6.36 22.93
C PRO A 245 -9.21 6.58 21.90
N GLN A 246 -7.93 6.55 22.31
CA GLN A 246 -6.78 6.68 21.42
C GLN A 246 -6.71 5.53 20.42
N LYS A 247 -6.91 4.29 20.89
CA LYS A 247 -6.99 3.12 20.02
C LYS A 247 -8.07 3.25 18.96
N GLN A 248 -9.28 3.66 19.37
CA GLN A 248 -10.39 3.84 18.45
C GLN A 248 -10.12 4.94 17.42
N THR A 249 -9.48 6.03 17.82
CA THR A 249 -9.08 7.12 16.91
C THR A 249 -8.14 6.62 15.83
N LEU A 250 -7.04 5.96 16.22
CA LEU A 250 -6.08 5.41 15.25
C LEU A 250 -6.69 4.31 14.39
N LEU A 251 -7.50 3.41 14.98
CA LEU A 251 -8.15 2.34 14.25
C LEU A 251 -9.16 2.86 13.22
N LYS A 252 -9.88 3.95 13.53
CA LYS A 252 -10.79 4.62 12.59
C LYS A 252 -10.03 5.14 11.38
N GLU A 253 -8.89 5.82 11.61
CA GLU A 253 -8.03 6.33 10.54
C GLU A 253 -7.48 5.20 9.66
N ILE A 254 -6.92 4.15 10.26
CA ILE A 254 -6.40 2.97 9.56
C ILE A 254 -7.48 2.32 8.69
N LYS A 255 -8.69 2.11 9.24
CA LYS A 255 -9.81 1.52 8.49
C LYS A 255 -10.26 2.41 7.34
N LYS A 256 -10.37 3.71 7.57
CA LYS A 256 -10.75 4.69 6.55
C LYS A 256 -9.79 4.64 5.38
N ARG A 257 -8.50 4.88 5.63
CA ARG A 257 -7.47 4.92 4.59
C ARG A 257 -7.28 3.57 3.90
N GLY A 258 -7.20 2.50 4.66
CA GLY A 258 -7.09 1.15 4.12
C GLY A 258 -8.26 0.79 3.21
N SER A 259 -9.49 1.17 3.56
CA SER A 259 -10.67 0.95 2.71
C SER A 259 -10.65 1.78 1.44
N GLU A 260 -10.21 3.05 1.52
CA GLU A 260 -10.09 3.95 0.37
C GLU A 260 -9.06 3.41 -0.63
N PHE A 261 -7.87 3.02 -0.16
CA PHE A 261 -6.84 2.41 -0.99
C PHE A 261 -7.29 1.08 -1.58
N TYR A 262 -7.88 0.20 -0.77
CA TYR A 262 -8.40 -1.08 -1.26
C TYR A 262 -9.45 -0.89 -2.35
N ALA A 263 -10.38 0.04 -2.19
CA ALA A 263 -11.40 0.34 -3.20
C ALA A 263 -10.76 0.90 -4.48
N SER A 264 -9.79 1.80 -4.35
CA SER A 264 -9.04 2.35 -5.48
C SER A 264 -8.28 1.26 -6.24
N TYR A 265 -7.58 0.38 -5.53
CA TYR A 265 -6.90 -0.78 -6.11
C TYR A 265 -7.85 -1.68 -6.88
N ASN A 266 -8.97 -2.05 -6.26
CA ASN A 266 -9.91 -2.96 -6.87
C ASN A 266 -10.60 -2.39 -8.10
N ASN A 267 -10.82 -1.07 -8.14
CA ASN A 267 -11.58 -0.44 -9.21
C ASN A 267 -10.71 0.10 -10.35
N HIS A 268 -9.42 0.31 -10.11
CA HIS A 268 -8.55 1.04 -11.04
C HIS A 268 -7.19 0.40 -11.26
N LEU A 269 -6.97 -0.85 -10.84
CA LEU A 269 -5.67 -1.51 -10.94
C LEU A 269 -5.12 -1.50 -12.36
N GLU A 270 -5.96 -1.77 -13.37
CA GLU A 270 -5.58 -1.76 -14.78
C GLU A 270 -5.15 -0.39 -15.31
N ASN A 271 -5.53 0.69 -14.61
CA ASN A 271 -5.16 2.06 -14.98
C ASN A 271 -3.88 2.53 -14.30
N HIS A 272 -3.45 1.84 -13.23
CA HIS A 272 -2.42 2.34 -12.32
C HIS A 272 -1.14 1.49 -12.28
N ILE A 273 -1.18 0.26 -12.76
CA ILE A 273 -0.03 -0.67 -12.65
C ILE A 273 1.25 -0.13 -13.30
N ALA A 274 1.13 0.64 -14.39
CA ALA A 274 2.28 1.04 -15.20
C ALA A 274 2.87 2.40 -14.83
N ASP A 275 2.08 3.33 -14.29
CA ASP A 275 2.44 4.76 -14.34
C ASP A 275 2.43 5.47 -12.98
N ASN A 276 2.03 4.81 -11.90
CA ASN A 276 1.84 5.50 -10.63
C ASN A 276 2.66 4.89 -9.49
N HIS A 277 3.75 5.55 -9.13
CA HIS A 277 4.62 5.15 -8.02
C HIS A 277 3.97 5.26 -6.62
N VAL A 278 2.89 6.00 -6.45
CA VAL A 278 2.13 6.08 -5.19
C VAL A 278 1.69 4.69 -4.72
N TRP A 279 1.39 3.80 -5.66
CA TRP A 279 1.02 2.42 -5.41
C TRP A 279 2.10 1.58 -4.74
N GLN A 280 3.36 1.95 -4.93
CA GLN A 280 4.50 1.24 -4.34
C GLN A 280 4.75 1.68 -2.89
N MET A 281 4.10 2.75 -2.45
CA MET A 281 4.27 3.35 -1.12
C MET A 281 3.14 3.00 -0.15
N THR A 282 2.05 2.42 -0.64
CA THR A 282 0.91 1.94 0.15
C THR A 282 0.90 0.43 0.30
#